data_3af3693911749486af0bb771158f3de1
#
_entry.id   3af3693911749486af0bb771158f3de1
#
_cell.length_a   1.000
_cell.length_b   1.000
_cell.length_c   1.000
_cell.angle_alpha   90.00
_cell.angle_beta   90.00
_cell.angle_gamma   90.00
#
_symmetry.space_group_name_H-M   'P 1'
#
loop_
_entity.id
_entity.type
_entity.pdbx_description
1 polymer ?
#
loop_
_entity_poly.entity_id
_entity_poly.type
_entity_poly.pdbx_seq_one_letter_code
_entity_poly.pdbx_strand_id
1 'polypeptide(L)'
;VEVPDSFDDLPQVTLTGVVAQLVELFADGVTLKRGLLPLETARGIVAITELRDPDEVSDVLVESGLLKKRKGVITLTKAGEQFLADDSPHRFYTEHSLRLFEALVGWELWEATIEWFIGDGGATPPESMDFLIPWLYAFNVVEETSPGHSHLSDQGRAMMRVHRNNYQQTKRFRNG
;
A
#
# COMPACT_ATOMS: atom_id res chain seq x y z
N VAL A 1 -16.07 3.00 16.39
CA VAL A 1 -16.00 3.93 15.26
C VAL A 1 -16.59 3.24 14.04
N GLU A 2 -17.66 3.81 13.49
CA GLU A 2 -18.35 3.25 12.33
C GLU A 2 -17.46 3.27 11.09
N VAL A 3 -17.55 2.22 10.29
CA VAL A 3 -16.96 2.21 8.96
C VAL A 3 -17.79 3.16 8.10
N PRO A 4 -17.16 4.06 7.34
CA PRO A 4 -17.92 4.93 6.45
C PRO A 4 -18.79 4.11 5.49
N ASP A 5 -20.07 4.47 5.38
CA ASP A 5 -21.01 3.79 4.49
C ASP A 5 -20.72 4.10 3.01
N SER A 6 -20.01 5.20 2.76
CA SER A 6 -19.58 5.59 1.43
C SER A 6 -18.13 6.05 1.41
N PHE A 7 -17.49 5.99 0.25
CA PHE A 7 -16.14 6.52 0.06
C PHE A 7 -16.07 8.04 0.20
N ASP A 8 -17.18 8.73 0.08
CA ASP A 8 -17.25 10.20 0.19
C ASP A 8 -16.95 10.69 1.61
N ASP A 9 -17.17 9.83 2.61
CA ASP A 9 -16.92 10.13 4.02
C ASP A 9 -15.47 9.84 4.44
N LEU A 10 -14.65 9.29 3.53
CA LEU A 10 -13.25 9.02 3.82
C LEU A 10 -12.41 10.30 3.73
N PRO A 11 -11.40 10.45 4.61
CA PRO A 11 -10.50 11.61 4.53
C PRO A 11 -9.72 11.63 3.23
N GLN A 12 -9.39 12.82 2.74
CA GLN A 12 -8.48 12.97 1.61
C GLN A 12 -7.11 12.39 1.96
N VAL A 13 -6.57 11.56 1.09
CA VAL A 13 -5.49 10.65 1.45
C VAL A 13 -4.14 11.09 0.88
N THR A 14 -3.22 11.50 1.73
CA THR A 14 -1.82 11.71 1.36
C THR A 14 -1.14 10.40 0.94
N LEU A 15 -1.62 9.28 1.45
CA LEU A 15 -1.32 7.91 1.04
C LEU A 15 -1.45 7.74 -0.49
N THR A 16 -2.54 8.25 -1.07
CA THR A 16 -2.75 8.28 -2.52
C THR A 16 -1.64 9.07 -3.23
N GLY A 17 -1.19 10.16 -2.64
CA GLY A 17 -0.11 10.96 -3.17
C GLY A 17 1.22 10.20 -3.23
N VAL A 18 1.56 9.43 -2.20
CA VAL A 18 2.77 8.60 -2.18
C VAL A 18 2.71 7.53 -3.27
N VAL A 19 1.61 6.79 -3.37
CA VAL A 19 1.44 5.77 -4.41
C VAL A 19 1.48 6.39 -5.80
N ALA A 20 0.83 7.53 -6.01
CA ALA A 20 0.83 8.23 -7.29
C ALA A 20 2.24 8.68 -7.70
N GLN A 21 3.02 9.23 -6.79
CA GLN A 21 4.40 9.62 -7.06
C GLN A 21 5.28 8.42 -7.44
N LEU A 22 5.11 7.29 -6.76
CA LEU A 22 5.84 6.06 -7.08
C LEU A 22 5.46 5.53 -8.47
N VAL A 23 4.18 5.43 -8.76
CA VAL A 23 3.69 4.94 -10.06
C VAL A 23 4.12 5.86 -11.20
N GLU A 24 4.11 7.17 -10.99
CA GLU A 24 4.56 8.18 -11.96
C GLU A 24 6.01 7.99 -12.40
N LEU A 25 6.89 7.52 -11.51
CA LEU A 25 8.29 7.23 -11.86
C LEU A 25 8.44 6.22 -13.00
N PHE A 26 7.41 5.39 -13.23
CA PHE A 26 7.40 4.33 -14.23
C PHE A 26 6.55 4.67 -15.46
N ALA A 27 5.97 5.87 -15.53
CA ALA A 27 5.04 6.27 -16.60
C ALA A 27 5.62 6.11 -18.00
N ASP A 28 6.88 6.47 -18.19
CA ASP A 28 7.59 6.40 -19.48
C ASP A 28 8.32 5.06 -19.68
N GLY A 29 8.16 4.13 -18.77
CA GLY A 29 8.89 2.87 -18.76
C GLY A 29 10.29 3.00 -18.15
N VAL A 30 10.66 2.00 -17.37
CA VAL A 30 11.98 1.92 -16.73
C VAL A 30 12.65 0.61 -17.14
N THR A 31 13.79 0.74 -17.83
CA THR A 31 14.59 -0.42 -18.26
C THR A 31 15.52 -0.84 -17.14
N LEU A 32 15.40 -2.09 -16.69
CA LEU A 32 16.29 -2.66 -15.69
C LEU A 32 17.68 -2.92 -16.25
N LYS A 33 18.68 -2.68 -15.43
CA LYS A 33 20.08 -2.99 -15.73
C LYS A 33 20.51 -4.17 -14.87
N ARG A 34 20.77 -5.31 -15.51
CA ARG A 34 21.11 -6.57 -14.80
C ARG A 34 20.05 -6.95 -13.75
N GLY A 35 18.77 -6.72 -14.06
CA GLY A 35 17.65 -7.01 -13.16
C GLY A 35 17.40 -5.97 -12.06
N LEU A 36 18.19 -4.90 -12.00
CA LEU A 36 18.08 -3.86 -10.98
C LEU A 36 17.59 -2.53 -11.58
N LEU A 37 16.95 -1.73 -10.74
CA LEU A 37 16.53 -0.37 -11.13
C LEU A 37 17.72 0.52 -11.46
N PRO A 38 17.59 1.42 -12.46
CA PRO A 38 18.56 2.48 -12.67
C PRO A 38 18.70 3.33 -11.42
N LEU A 39 19.91 3.86 -11.17
CA LEU A 39 20.22 4.63 -9.97
C LEU A 39 19.29 5.84 -9.77
N GLU A 40 18.92 6.51 -10.85
CA GLU A 40 18.01 7.65 -10.80
C GLU A 40 16.61 7.25 -10.30
N THR A 41 16.05 6.15 -10.81
CA THR A 41 14.76 5.63 -10.37
C THR A 41 14.83 5.17 -8.92
N ALA A 42 15.87 4.43 -8.54
CA ALA A 42 16.08 3.98 -7.17
C ALA A 42 16.16 5.15 -6.18
N ARG A 43 16.91 6.22 -6.53
CA ARG A 43 16.97 7.44 -5.73
C ARG A 43 15.63 8.13 -5.60
N GLY A 44 14.83 8.16 -6.68
CA GLY A 44 13.47 8.71 -6.66
C GLY A 44 12.57 7.97 -5.68
N ILE A 45 12.62 6.65 -5.66
CA ILE A 45 11.86 5.82 -4.73
C ILE A 45 12.29 6.09 -3.29
N VAL A 46 13.58 6.12 -3.00
CA VAL A 46 14.10 6.41 -1.66
C VAL A 46 13.70 7.81 -1.20
N ALA A 47 13.76 8.80 -2.09
CA ALA A 47 13.34 10.18 -1.78
C ALA A 47 11.86 10.27 -1.39
N ILE A 48 10.99 9.45 -1.99
CA ILE A 48 9.56 9.43 -1.70
C ILE A 48 9.24 8.65 -0.44
N THR A 49 9.88 7.48 -0.24
CA THR A 49 9.49 6.50 0.79
C THR A 49 10.43 6.42 1.98
N GLU A 50 11.68 6.85 1.84
CA GLU A 50 12.77 6.64 2.81
C GLU A 50 13.05 5.16 3.11
N LEU A 51 12.48 4.25 2.31
CA LEU A 51 12.75 2.81 2.43
C LEU A 51 14.10 2.46 1.82
N ARG A 52 14.80 1.52 2.46
CA ARG A 52 16.19 1.17 2.12
C ARG A 52 16.35 0.30 0.87
N ASP A 53 15.29 -0.40 0.48
CA ASP A 53 15.31 -1.30 -0.67
C ASP A 53 14.33 -0.85 -1.76
N PRO A 54 14.76 0.03 -2.67
CA PRO A 54 13.88 0.50 -3.75
C PRO A 54 13.47 -0.60 -4.73
N ASP A 55 14.28 -1.63 -4.93
CA ASP A 55 13.93 -2.77 -5.80
C ASP A 55 12.75 -3.56 -5.20
N GLU A 56 12.70 -3.74 -3.90
CA GLU A 56 11.57 -4.36 -3.21
C GLU A 56 10.29 -3.52 -3.37
N VAL A 57 10.38 -2.19 -3.26
CA VAL A 57 9.23 -1.29 -3.50
C VAL A 57 8.69 -1.49 -4.91
N SER A 58 9.56 -1.54 -5.90
CA SER A 58 9.19 -1.82 -7.28
C SER A 58 8.51 -3.17 -7.44
N ASP A 59 9.05 -4.23 -6.84
CA ASP A 59 8.48 -5.58 -6.88
C ASP A 59 7.07 -5.62 -6.26
N VAL A 60 6.87 -4.95 -5.15
CA VAL A 60 5.54 -4.85 -4.50
C VAL A 60 4.53 -4.14 -5.42
N LEU A 61 4.93 -3.06 -6.08
CA LEU A 61 4.07 -2.37 -7.05
C LEU A 61 3.71 -3.25 -8.25
N VAL A 62 4.63 -4.08 -8.71
CA VAL A 62 4.37 -5.08 -9.77
C VAL A 62 3.37 -6.14 -9.28
N GLU A 63 3.59 -6.71 -8.11
CA GLU A 63 2.69 -7.73 -7.55
C GLU A 63 1.28 -7.17 -7.23
N SER A 64 1.18 -5.90 -6.86
CA SER A 64 -0.11 -5.26 -6.61
C SER A 64 -0.95 -5.08 -7.90
N GLY A 65 -0.31 -5.16 -9.07
CA GLY A 65 -0.96 -5.01 -10.36
C GLY A 65 -1.01 -3.58 -10.91
N LEU A 66 -0.38 -2.61 -10.23
CA LEU A 66 -0.24 -1.24 -10.75
C LEU A 66 0.86 -1.13 -11.80
N LEU A 67 1.91 -1.91 -11.69
CA LEU A 67 2.99 -2.01 -12.64
C LEU A 67 3.08 -3.43 -13.23
N LYS A 68 3.72 -3.54 -14.37
CA LYS A 68 4.06 -4.83 -15.00
C LYS A 68 5.53 -4.84 -15.43
N LYS A 69 6.13 -6.00 -15.34
CA LYS A 69 7.50 -6.25 -15.78
C LYS A 69 7.49 -7.18 -16.98
N ARG A 70 8.03 -6.73 -18.09
CA ARG A 70 8.12 -7.54 -19.32
C ARG A 70 9.44 -7.27 -20.02
N LYS A 71 10.19 -8.33 -20.29
CA LYS A 71 11.49 -8.25 -20.99
C LYS A 71 12.46 -7.22 -20.38
N GLY A 72 12.53 -7.17 -19.06
CA GLY A 72 13.42 -6.25 -18.36
C GLY A 72 12.98 -4.79 -18.34
N VAL A 73 11.74 -4.50 -18.72
CA VAL A 73 11.15 -3.16 -18.65
C VAL A 73 9.95 -3.15 -17.74
N ILE A 74 9.89 -2.19 -16.83
CA ILE A 74 8.73 -1.97 -15.96
C ILE A 74 7.92 -0.79 -16.51
N THR A 75 6.63 -1.03 -16.72
CA THR A 75 5.68 -0.04 -17.24
C THR A 75 4.39 -0.09 -16.43
N LEU A 76 3.51 0.89 -16.66
CA LEU A 76 2.18 0.88 -16.06
C LEU A 76 1.33 -0.24 -16.65
N THR A 77 0.50 -0.85 -15.81
CA THR A 77 -0.64 -1.64 -16.25
C THR A 77 -1.78 -0.70 -16.61
N LYS A 78 -2.84 -1.23 -17.21
CA LYS A 78 -4.09 -0.47 -17.42
C LYS A 78 -4.62 0.08 -16.08
N ALA A 79 -4.55 -0.72 -15.01
CA ALA A 79 -4.92 -0.27 -13.67
C ALA A 79 -4.04 0.88 -13.17
N GLY A 80 -2.73 0.82 -13.42
CA GLY A 80 -1.79 1.90 -13.08
C GLY A 80 -2.08 3.18 -13.85
N GLU A 81 -2.36 3.08 -15.14
CA GLU A 81 -2.77 4.22 -15.97
C GLU A 81 -4.07 4.85 -15.48
N GLN A 82 -5.06 4.04 -15.16
CA GLN A 82 -6.34 4.50 -14.61
C GLN A 82 -6.16 5.14 -13.24
N PHE A 83 -5.30 4.59 -12.41
CA PHE A 83 -4.97 5.15 -11.10
C PHE A 83 -4.39 6.56 -11.22
N LEU A 84 -3.45 6.79 -12.12
CA LEU A 84 -2.87 8.12 -12.34
C LEU A 84 -3.85 9.11 -12.98
N ALA A 85 -4.74 8.63 -13.84
CA ALA A 85 -5.74 9.46 -14.52
C ALA A 85 -6.90 9.86 -13.60
N ASP A 86 -7.12 9.15 -12.51
CA ASP A 86 -8.20 9.40 -11.55
C ASP A 86 -7.77 10.45 -10.54
N ASP A 87 -8.35 11.64 -10.58
CA ASP A 87 -8.10 12.73 -9.64
C ASP A 87 -8.88 12.59 -8.33
N SER A 88 -9.73 11.56 -8.21
CA SER A 88 -10.50 11.31 -7.00
C SER A 88 -9.59 11.03 -5.80
N PRO A 89 -9.87 11.60 -4.61
CA PRO A 89 -9.15 11.24 -3.38
C PRO A 89 -9.35 9.77 -3.00
N HIS A 90 -10.35 9.12 -3.56
CA HIS A 90 -10.70 7.72 -3.28
C HIS A 90 -9.97 6.72 -4.17
N ARG A 91 -9.17 7.16 -5.13
CA ARG A 91 -8.46 6.27 -6.07
C ARG A 91 -7.58 5.23 -5.39
N PHE A 92 -7.09 5.52 -4.17
CA PHE A 92 -6.30 4.57 -3.39
C PHE A 92 -7.11 3.33 -3.01
N TYR A 93 -8.42 3.44 -2.85
CA TYR A 93 -9.29 2.35 -2.44
C TYR A 93 -9.70 1.43 -3.59
N THR A 94 -9.01 1.51 -4.73
CA THR A 94 -9.15 0.54 -5.82
C THR A 94 -8.56 -0.81 -5.40
N GLU A 95 -9.05 -1.88 -6.00
CA GLU A 95 -8.59 -3.24 -5.70
C GLU A 95 -7.06 -3.38 -5.78
N HIS A 96 -6.43 -2.80 -6.80
CA HIS A 96 -4.99 -2.91 -7.00
C HIS A 96 -4.17 -2.16 -5.96
N SER A 97 -4.57 -0.96 -5.59
CA SER A 97 -3.85 -0.19 -4.58
C SER A 97 -4.04 -0.77 -3.17
N LEU A 98 -5.19 -1.37 -2.88
CA LEU A 98 -5.41 -2.08 -1.62
C LEU A 98 -4.52 -3.32 -1.46
N ARG A 99 -4.01 -3.87 -2.54
CA ARG A 99 -3.12 -5.05 -2.52
C ARG A 99 -1.66 -4.76 -2.19
N LEU A 100 -1.25 -3.50 -2.03
CA LEU A 100 0.14 -3.16 -1.78
C LEU A 100 0.73 -3.89 -0.57
N PHE A 101 0.07 -3.82 0.56
CA PHE A 101 0.54 -4.47 1.79
C PHE A 101 0.33 -5.98 1.76
N GLU A 102 -0.74 -6.45 1.14
CA GLU A 102 -0.96 -7.88 0.88
C GLU A 102 0.16 -8.46 0.01
N ALA A 103 0.59 -7.74 -1.03
CA ALA A 103 1.71 -8.14 -1.87
C ALA A 103 3.04 -8.20 -1.10
N LEU A 104 3.20 -7.32 -0.12
CA LEU A 104 4.42 -7.25 0.68
C LEU A 104 4.59 -8.45 1.62
N VAL A 105 3.55 -8.84 2.33
CA VAL A 105 3.63 -9.84 3.42
C VAL A 105 2.73 -11.06 3.24
N GLY A 106 1.90 -11.07 2.22
CA GLY A 106 0.85 -12.07 2.05
C GLY A 106 -0.43 -11.70 2.79
N TRP A 107 -1.54 -12.22 2.31
CA TRP A 107 -2.86 -11.86 2.81
C TRP A 107 -3.10 -12.25 4.26
N GLU A 108 -2.58 -13.39 4.70
CA GLU A 108 -2.77 -13.90 6.08
C GLU A 108 -2.12 -12.98 7.12
N LEU A 109 -0.87 -12.57 6.88
CA LEU A 109 -0.15 -11.68 7.78
C LEU A 109 -0.71 -10.25 7.71
N TRP A 110 -1.13 -9.82 6.54
CA TRP A 110 -1.77 -8.52 6.39
C TRP A 110 -3.12 -8.48 7.11
N GLU A 111 -3.95 -9.51 6.98
CA GLU A 111 -5.22 -9.63 7.72
C GLU A 111 -4.98 -9.60 9.24
N ALA A 112 -3.99 -10.36 9.73
CA ALA A 112 -3.64 -10.36 11.15
C ALA A 112 -3.18 -8.97 11.64
N THR A 113 -2.47 -8.24 10.81
CA THR A 113 -2.05 -6.86 11.10
C THR A 113 -3.25 -5.91 11.21
N ILE A 114 -4.19 -6.01 10.28
CA ILE A 114 -5.43 -5.24 10.31
C ILE A 114 -6.22 -5.53 11.59
N GLU A 115 -6.41 -6.79 11.93
CA GLU A 115 -7.14 -7.20 13.13
C GLU A 115 -6.44 -6.71 14.40
N TRP A 116 -5.10 -6.69 14.42
CA TRP A 116 -4.37 -6.16 15.56
C TRP A 116 -4.58 -4.65 15.74
N PHE A 117 -4.60 -3.88 14.66
CA PHE A 117 -4.77 -2.42 14.74
C PHE A 117 -6.21 -1.98 14.99
N ILE A 118 -7.20 -2.65 14.42
CA ILE A 118 -8.61 -2.22 14.45
C ILE A 118 -9.47 -3.06 15.39
N GLY A 119 -9.17 -4.35 15.47
CA GLY A 119 -9.93 -5.29 16.29
C GLY A 119 -9.44 -5.34 17.75
N ASP A 120 -10.10 -6.16 18.55
CA ASP A 120 -9.62 -6.58 19.85
C ASP A 120 -8.47 -7.59 19.70
N GLY A 121 -7.69 -7.42 18.65
CA GLY A 121 -6.56 -8.28 18.33
C GLY A 121 -5.68 -8.40 19.56
N GLY A 122 -5.45 -9.60 20.03
CA GLY A 122 -4.80 -9.93 21.27
C GLY A 122 -3.53 -9.10 21.58
N ALA A 123 -3.02 -9.23 22.77
CA ALA A 123 -1.90 -8.44 23.27
C ALA A 123 -0.60 -8.57 22.46
N THR A 124 -0.50 -9.58 21.57
CA THR A 124 0.71 -9.85 20.80
C THR A 124 0.56 -9.35 19.37
N PRO A 125 1.39 -8.37 18.94
CA PRO A 125 1.42 -7.95 17.55
C PRO A 125 1.89 -9.08 16.63
N PRO A 126 1.48 -9.11 15.35
CA PRO A 126 2.00 -10.06 14.37
C PRO A 126 3.53 -9.98 14.26
N GLU A 127 4.18 -11.10 13.99
CA GLU A 127 5.65 -11.15 13.81
C GLU A 127 6.16 -10.21 12.71
N SER A 128 5.31 -9.93 11.71
CA SER A 128 5.63 -9.03 10.61
C SER A 128 5.62 -7.55 10.98
N MET A 129 5.19 -7.16 12.17
CA MET A 129 5.02 -5.74 12.54
C MET A 129 6.32 -4.95 12.42
N ASP A 130 7.44 -5.48 12.91
CA ASP A 130 8.72 -4.79 12.86
C ASP A 130 9.16 -4.51 11.40
N PHE A 131 8.87 -5.42 10.52
CA PHE A 131 9.13 -5.27 9.09
C PHE A 131 8.17 -4.31 8.41
N LEU A 132 6.88 -4.36 8.78
CA LEU A 132 5.84 -3.52 8.20
C LEU A 132 5.88 -2.07 8.66
N ILE A 133 6.32 -1.78 9.89
CA ILE A 133 6.27 -0.44 10.45
C ILE A 133 6.95 0.62 9.55
N PRO A 134 8.16 0.41 9.00
CA PRO A 134 8.75 1.38 8.08
C PRO A 134 7.90 1.65 6.84
N TRP A 135 7.25 0.61 6.30
CA TRP A 135 6.34 0.73 5.16
C TRP A 135 5.07 1.50 5.53
N LEU A 136 4.50 1.23 6.70
CA LEU A 136 3.31 1.93 7.18
C LEU A 136 3.59 3.43 7.39
N TYR A 137 4.78 3.79 7.88
CA TYR A 137 5.21 5.18 7.96
C TYR A 137 5.42 5.80 6.57
N ALA A 138 6.11 5.10 5.68
CA ALA A 138 6.39 5.58 4.32
C ALA A 138 5.10 5.93 3.56
N PHE A 139 4.04 5.17 3.77
CA PHE A 139 2.74 5.36 3.13
C PHE A 139 1.74 6.16 3.97
N ASN A 140 2.18 6.77 5.07
CA ASN A 140 1.34 7.58 5.96
C ASN A 140 0.14 6.82 6.57
N VAL A 141 0.27 5.51 6.73
CA VAL A 141 -0.74 4.68 7.40
C VAL A 141 -0.66 4.83 8.92
N VAL A 142 0.56 4.92 9.43
CA VAL A 142 0.83 5.22 10.83
C VAL A 142 1.59 6.54 10.96
N GLU A 143 1.44 7.20 12.07
CA GLU A 143 2.13 8.43 12.43
C GLU A 143 2.63 8.36 13.87
N GLU A 144 3.60 9.18 14.22
CA GLU A 144 4.15 9.24 15.55
C GLU A 144 3.48 10.39 16.33
N THR A 145 2.83 10.07 17.46
CA THR A 145 2.21 11.07 18.35
C THR A 145 3.16 11.60 19.39
N SER A 146 4.10 10.75 19.83
CA SER A 146 5.15 11.08 20.76
C SER A 146 6.33 10.15 20.50
N PRO A 147 7.57 10.50 20.89
CA PRO A 147 8.73 9.67 20.65
C PRO A 147 8.52 8.21 21.07
N GLY A 148 8.63 7.28 20.11
CA GLY A 148 8.45 5.84 20.31
C GLY A 148 7.01 5.34 20.34
N HIS A 149 6.01 6.20 20.12
CA HIS A 149 4.58 5.79 20.07
C HIS A 149 3.98 6.02 18.70
N SER A 150 3.71 4.93 17.99
CA SER A 150 3.04 4.92 16.70
C SER A 150 1.54 4.63 16.84
N HIS A 151 0.73 5.32 16.07
CA HIS A 151 -0.70 5.07 15.99
C HIS A 151 -1.17 5.21 14.53
N LEU A 152 -2.35 4.67 14.23
CA LEU A 152 -2.94 4.85 12.92
C LEU A 152 -3.25 6.32 12.66
N SER A 153 -2.84 6.82 11.49
CA SER A 153 -3.39 8.06 10.95
C SER A 153 -4.90 7.89 10.65
N ASP A 154 -5.63 8.98 10.50
CA ASP A 154 -7.05 8.91 10.10
C ASP A 154 -7.21 8.15 8.78
N GLN A 155 -6.32 8.39 7.84
CA GLN A 155 -6.26 7.73 6.54
C GLN A 155 -5.94 6.24 6.68
N GLY A 156 -4.97 5.90 7.51
CA GLY A 156 -4.60 4.52 7.80
C GLY A 156 -5.75 3.75 8.43
N ARG A 157 -6.47 4.38 9.33
CA ARG A 157 -7.67 3.80 9.96
C ARG A 157 -8.76 3.52 8.93
N ALA A 158 -9.05 4.48 8.06
CA ALA A 158 -10.03 4.32 6.99
C ALA A 158 -9.61 3.17 6.04
N MET A 159 -8.36 3.13 5.61
CA MET A 159 -7.83 2.09 4.76
C MET A 159 -7.98 0.70 5.39
N MET A 160 -7.56 0.54 6.64
CA MET A 160 -7.61 -0.75 7.32
C MET A 160 -9.04 -1.26 7.50
N ARG A 161 -10.01 -0.36 7.70
CA ARG A 161 -11.43 -0.72 7.77
C ARG A 161 -11.96 -1.23 6.43
N VAL A 162 -11.60 -0.57 5.34
CA VAL A 162 -11.97 -1.03 3.99
C VAL A 162 -11.40 -2.42 3.72
N HIS A 163 -10.13 -2.66 4.04
CA HIS A 163 -9.51 -3.97 3.90
C HIS A 163 -10.21 -5.03 4.75
N ARG A 164 -10.47 -4.72 6.02
CA ARG A 164 -11.16 -5.65 6.93
C ARG A 164 -12.52 -6.05 6.39
N ASN A 165 -13.31 -5.08 5.91
CA ASN A 165 -14.61 -5.37 5.31
C ASN A 165 -14.49 -6.27 4.08
N ASN A 166 -13.51 -6.01 3.20
CA ASN A 166 -13.28 -6.83 2.04
C ASN A 166 -12.93 -8.28 2.41
N TYR A 167 -12.07 -8.49 3.39
CA TYR A 167 -11.72 -9.83 3.86
C TYR A 167 -12.90 -10.56 4.51
N GLN A 168 -13.69 -9.87 5.31
CA GLN A 168 -14.90 -10.46 5.92
C GLN A 168 -15.92 -10.88 4.86
N GLN A 169 -16.15 -10.08 3.84
CA GLN A 169 -17.02 -10.42 2.72
C GLN A 169 -16.49 -11.63 1.97
N THR A 170 -15.21 -11.67 1.63
CA THR A 170 -14.58 -12.79 0.94
C THR A 170 -14.72 -14.09 1.75
N LYS A 171 -14.54 -14.05 3.04
CA LYS A 171 -14.73 -15.22 3.93
C LYS A 171 -16.19 -15.72 3.91
N ARG A 172 -17.15 -14.81 3.94
CA ARG A 172 -18.58 -15.18 3.86
C ARG A 172 -18.91 -15.89 2.55
N PHE A 173 -18.35 -15.43 1.44
CA PHE A 173 -18.54 -16.08 0.15
C PHE A 173 -17.88 -17.46 0.05
N ARG A 174 -16.72 -17.65 0.69
CA ARG A 174 -16.02 -18.95 0.69
C ARG A 174 -16.64 -19.98 1.62
N ASN A 175 -17.31 -19.55 2.68
CA ASN A 175 -17.89 -20.40 3.72
C ASN A 175 -19.41 -20.57 3.58
N GLY A 176 -20.00 -19.93 2.59
CA GLY A 176 -21.46 -19.96 2.33
C GLY A 176 -21.88 -21.02 1.30
#